data_a6c8694392e53b39b5ed34d8a3396d33
#
_entry.id   a6c8694392e53b39b5ed34d8a3396d33
#
_cell.length_a   1.000
_cell.length_b   1.000
_cell.length_c   1.000
_cell.angle_alpha   90.00
_cell.angle_beta   90.00
_cell.angle_gamma   90.00
#
_symmetry.space_group_name_H-M   'P 1'
#
loop_
_entity.id
_entity.type
_entity.pdbx_description
1 polymer ?
#
loop_
_entity_poly.entity_id
_entity_poly.type
_entity_poly.pdbx_seq_one_letter_code
_entity_poly.pdbx_strand_id
1 'polypeptide(L)'
;VDLALLNPGGVRADLAPLDASGAVNFGQIYSVQPFGGGLVTMTLSGAQILEVLEQQWRTNGQQALLLPSSTLRYAWRGSQPVGHRVDRASVRLHGLPLDAARDYRVVVNAFLANSGDGFEGFAEGREQALFGLDREALIDYLSAGPPVPRPIWSGVYASSHSAVLARAMAIGFLSTP
;
A
#
# COMPACT_ATOMS: atom_id res chain seq x y z
N VAL A 1 -11.68 -2.46 6.19
CA VAL A 1 -10.76 -2.41 5.03
C VAL A 1 -10.00 -3.72 4.94
N ASP A 2 -9.91 -4.29 3.73
CA ASP A 2 -9.25 -5.58 3.51
C ASP A 2 -7.76 -5.42 3.21
N LEU A 3 -7.40 -4.40 2.43
CA LEU A 3 -6.00 -4.12 2.05
C LEU A 3 -5.77 -2.64 1.79
N ALA A 4 -4.49 -2.24 1.86
CA ALA A 4 -4.02 -0.93 1.44
C ALA A 4 -2.89 -1.08 0.42
N LEU A 5 -2.80 -0.11 -0.50
CA LEU A 5 -1.74 -0.01 -1.49
C LEU A 5 -1.21 1.43 -1.52
N LEU A 6 0.10 1.57 -1.54
CA LEU A 6 0.78 2.86 -1.60
C LEU A 6 1.79 2.86 -2.75
N ASN A 7 1.92 3.97 -3.45
CA ASN A 7 2.99 4.14 -4.43
C ASN A 7 4.33 4.47 -3.74
N PRO A 8 5.48 4.00 -4.27
CA PRO A 8 6.78 4.28 -3.68
C PRO A 8 7.08 5.78 -3.55
N GLY A 9 6.62 6.59 -4.51
CA GLY A 9 6.77 8.04 -4.49
C GLY A 9 6.06 8.74 -3.33
N GLY A 10 5.11 8.06 -2.66
CA GLY A 10 4.45 8.53 -1.44
C GLY A 10 5.36 8.51 -0.20
N VAL A 11 6.50 7.80 -0.26
CA VAL A 11 7.48 7.70 0.83
C VAL A 11 8.74 8.46 0.44
N ARG A 12 9.07 9.55 1.12
CA ARG A 12 10.12 10.50 0.71
C ARG A 12 11.41 10.40 1.51
N ALA A 13 11.40 9.76 2.66
CA ALA A 13 12.55 9.57 3.52
C ALA A 13 12.38 8.30 4.36
N ASP A 14 13.48 7.84 4.94
CA ASP A 14 13.46 6.79 5.94
C ASP A 14 12.98 7.36 7.28
N LEU A 15 12.19 6.58 8.00
CA LEU A 15 11.79 6.89 9.38
C LEU A 15 12.84 6.31 10.34
N ALA A 16 13.79 7.14 10.77
CA ALA A 16 14.81 6.74 11.72
C ALA A 16 14.45 7.24 13.12
N PRO A 17 14.53 6.40 14.17
CA PRO A 17 14.35 6.85 15.55
C PRO A 17 15.39 7.91 15.94
N LEU A 18 14.99 8.81 16.85
CA LEU A 18 15.90 9.85 17.38
C LEU A 18 17.01 9.25 18.26
N ASP A 19 16.69 8.19 18.97
CA ASP A 19 17.57 7.51 19.93
C ASP A 19 17.17 6.04 20.14
N ALA A 20 17.79 5.42 21.12
CA ALA A 20 17.54 4.01 21.46
C ALA A 20 16.12 3.74 22.03
N SER A 21 15.36 4.77 22.41
CA SER A 21 13.96 4.61 22.84
C SER A 21 13.03 4.26 21.71
N GLY A 22 13.45 4.48 20.47
CA GLY A 22 12.60 4.30 19.30
C GLY A 22 11.66 5.49 19.02
N ALA A 23 11.80 6.59 19.77
CA ALA A 23 10.98 7.78 19.60
C ALA A 23 11.22 8.44 18.24
N VAL A 24 10.14 8.91 17.64
CA VAL A 24 10.14 9.72 16.41
C VAL A 24 9.37 11.01 16.66
N ASN A 25 9.78 12.10 16.04
CA ASN A 25 9.08 13.36 16.15
C ASN A 25 8.27 13.69 14.89
N PHE A 26 7.42 14.71 15.00
CA PHE A 26 6.58 15.15 13.89
C PHE A 26 7.37 15.56 12.64
N GLY A 27 8.55 16.18 12.80
CA GLY A 27 9.40 16.59 11.68
C GLY A 27 9.92 15.41 10.89
N GLN A 28 10.25 14.29 11.55
CA GLN A 28 10.65 13.05 10.88
C GLN A 28 9.45 12.41 10.13
N ILE A 29 8.27 12.38 10.74
CA ILE A 29 7.05 11.91 10.10
C ILE A 29 6.72 12.76 8.87
N TYR A 30 6.82 14.09 9.01
CA TYR A 30 6.63 15.03 7.91
C TYR A 30 7.65 14.81 6.77
N SER A 31 8.91 14.50 7.09
CA SER A 31 9.92 14.20 6.08
C SER A 31 9.60 12.90 5.29
N VAL A 32 8.98 11.93 5.94
CA VAL A 32 8.57 10.65 5.31
C VAL A 32 7.35 10.86 4.43
N GLN A 33 6.33 11.55 4.94
CA GLN A 33 5.07 11.85 4.22
C GLN A 33 4.75 13.35 4.24
N PRO A 34 5.40 14.15 3.38
CA PRO A 34 5.23 15.61 3.40
C PRO A 34 3.93 16.10 2.77
N PHE A 35 3.28 15.26 1.97
CA PHE A 35 2.17 15.71 1.11
C PHE A 35 0.88 15.97 1.87
N GLY A 36 0.62 15.28 2.97
CA GLY A 36 -0.66 15.37 3.67
C GLY A 36 -1.82 14.96 2.76
N GLY A 37 -1.61 13.95 1.93
CA GLY A 37 -2.58 13.48 0.96
C GLY A 37 -3.77 12.80 1.61
N GLY A 38 -4.95 12.96 1.02
CA GLY A 38 -6.14 12.23 1.45
C GLY A 38 -5.98 10.72 1.24
N LEU A 39 -6.51 9.94 2.17
CA LEU A 39 -6.73 8.51 2.00
C LEU A 39 -8.13 8.30 1.43
N VAL A 40 -8.23 7.48 0.40
CA VAL A 40 -9.49 7.14 -0.26
C VAL A 40 -9.78 5.66 -0.08
N THR A 41 -10.93 5.35 0.46
CA THR A 41 -11.46 3.98 0.46
C THR A 41 -12.30 3.77 -0.79
N MET A 42 -12.24 2.56 -1.34
CA MET A 42 -13.05 2.15 -2.49
C MET A 42 -13.35 0.66 -2.45
N THR A 43 -14.33 0.24 -3.20
CA THR A 43 -14.65 -1.18 -3.43
C THR A 43 -14.12 -1.60 -4.80
N LEU A 44 -13.25 -2.61 -4.83
CA LEU A 44 -12.76 -3.27 -6.04
C LEU A 44 -13.10 -4.75 -5.97
N SER A 45 -13.45 -5.35 -7.10
CA SER A 45 -13.50 -6.81 -7.21
C SER A 45 -12.07 -7.40 -7.18
N GLY A 46 -11.95 -8.68 -6.84
CA GLY A 46 -10.66 -9.35 -6.89
C GLY A 46 -10.07 -9.36 -8.32
N ALA A 47 -10.90 -9.39 -9.35
CA ALA A 47 -10.45 -9.25 -10.73
C ALA A 47 -9.79 -7.88 -10.97
N GLN A 48 -10.42 -6.79 -10.54
CA GLN A 48 -9.86 -5.44 -10.65
C GLN A 48 -8.56 -5.29 -9.84
N ILE A 49 -8.47 -5.91 -8.66
CA ILE A 49 -7.22 -5.93 -7.88
C ILE A 49 -6.10 -6.61 -8.68
N LEU A 50 -6.36 -7.75 -9.33
CA LEU A 50 -5.38 -8.43 -10.17
C LEU A 50 -4.93 -7.57 -11.36
N GLU A 51 -5.83 -6.81 -11.97
CA GLU A 51 -5.51 -5.89 -13.07
C GLU A 51 -4.66 -4.72 -12.57
N VAL A 52 -5.00 -4.12 -11.43
CA VAL A 52 -4.18 -3.08 -10.80
C VAL A 52 -2.76 -3.58 -10.50
N LEU A 53 -2.62 -4.81 -10.00
CA LEU A 53 -1.30 -5.39 -9.74
C LEU A 53 -0.48 -5.59 -11.03
N GLU A 54 -1.11 -5.83 -12.17
CA GLU A 54 -0.41 -5.91 -13.47
C GLU A 54 -0.03 -4.52 -14.01
N GLN A 55 -0.72 -3.44 -13.63
CA GLN A 55 -0.38 -2.07 -14.05
C GLN A 55 0.95 -1.55 -13.47
N GLN A 56 1.57 -2.29 -12.56
CA GLN A 56 2.91 -1.99 -12.04
C GLN A 56 4.01 -1.96 -13.11
N TRP A 57 3.79 -2.61 -14.23
CA TRP A 57 4.75 -2.69 -15.35
C TRP A 57 4.12 -2.14 -16.61
N ARG A 58 4.87 -1.30 -17.32
CA ARG A 58 4.42 -0.66 -18.57
C ARG A 58 5.18 -1.17 -19.77
N THR A 59 4.56 -1.05 -20.93
CA THR A 59 5.14 -1.47 -22.21
C THR A 59 6.37 -0.65 -22.62
N ASN A 60 6.51 0.57 -22.08
CA ASN A 60 7.68 1.43 -22.30
C ASN A 60 8.88 1.07 -21.38
N GLY A 61 8.80 -0.01 -20.61
CA GLY A 61 9.85 -0.46 -19.69
C GLY A 61 9.83 0.22 -18.31
N GLN A 62 8.97 1.21 -18.09
CA GLN A 62 8.79 1.81 -16.78
C GLN A 62 8.07 0.84 -15.83
N GLN A 63 8.38 0.96 -14.56
CA GLN A 63 7.70 0.21 -13.50
C GLN A 63 7.44 1.11 -12.29
N ALA A 64 6.31 0.89 -11.63
CA ALA A 64 5.92 1.53 -10.38
C ALA A 64 5.36 0.44 -9.46
N LEU A 65 6.24 -0.18 -8.66
CA LEU A 65 5.82 -1.29 -7.81
C LEU A 65 5.09 -0.77 -6.56
N LEU A 66 3.85 -1.16 -6.40
CA LEU A 66 3.03 -0.78 -5.25
C LEU A 66 3.56 -1.43 -3.97
N LEU A 67 3.43 -0.72 -2.88
CA LEU A 67 3.72 -1.17 -1.53
C LEU A 67 2.42 -1.69 -0.90
N PRO A 68 2.23 -3.01 -0.81
CA PRO A 68 1.02 -3.57 -0.24
C PRO A 68 1.06 -3.58 1.29
N SER A 69 -0.12 -3.50 1.91
CA SER A 69 -0.29 -3.85 3.32
C SER A 69 0.14 -5.30 3.59
N SER A 70 0.44 -5.62 4.84
CA SER A 70 0.86 -6.99 5.24
C SER A 70 -0.21 -8.05 4.99
N THR A 71 -1.44 -7.64 4.75
CA THR A 71 -2.57 -8.52 4.46
C THR A 71 -2.55 -9.10 3.05
N LEU A 72 -1.93 -8.38 2.08
CA LEU A 72 -1.82 -8.81 0.69
C LEU A 72 -0.42 -9.35 0.41
N ARG A 73 -0.34 -10.53 -0.18
CA ARG A 73 0.91 -11.16 -0.63
C ARG A 73 0.71 -11.76 -2.02
N TYR A 74 1.71 -11.62 -2.87
CA TYR A 74 1.73 -12.22 -4.21
C TYR A 74 3.16 -12.39 -4.71
N ALA A 75 3.35 -13.27 -5.67
CA ALA A 75 4.58 -13.44 -6.43
C ALA A 75 4.40 -12.92 -7.86
N TRP A 76 5.50 -12.51 -8.49
CA TRP A 76 5.51 -12.10 -9.88
C TRP A 76 6.80 -12.53 -10.58
N ARG A 77 6.80 -12.56 -11.89
CA ARG A 77 7.94 -12.98 -12.72
C ARG A 77 8.26 -11.94 -13.78
N GLY A 78 9.43 -11.28 -13.66
CA GLY A 78 9.89 -10.26 -14.62
C GLY A 78 10.10 -10.78 -16.03
N SER A 79 10.31 -12.10 -16.21
CA SER A 79 10.47 -12.74 -17.53
C SER A 79 9.17 -12.88 -18.31
N GLN A 80 8.01 -12.71 -17.65
CA GLN A 80 6.72 -12.75 -18.34
C GLN A 80 6.40 -11.41 -19.04
N PRO A 81 5.60 -11.42 -20.09
CA PRO A 81 5.12 -10.21 -20.75
C PRO A 81 4.37 -9.29 -19.78
N VAL A 82 4.38 -7.98 -20.06
CA VAL A 82 3.55 -7.00 -19.34
C VAL A 82 2.09 -7.42 -19.45
N GLY A 83 1.36 -7.33 -18.33
CA GLY A 83 -0.02 -7.80 -18.21
C GLY A 83 -0.16 -9.29 -17.80
N HIS A 84 0.96 -10.01 -17.67
CA HIS A 84 1.00 -11.43 -17.27
C HIS A 84 2.12 -11.74 -16.27
N ARG A 85 2.59 -10.72 -15.54
CA ARG A 85 3.72 -10.87 -14.61
C ARG A 85 3.31 -11.37 -13.24
N VAL A 86 2.12 -11.04 -12.78
CA VAL A 86 1.61 -11.51 -11.49
C VAL A 86 1.23 -12.99 -11.58
N ASP A 87 1.78 -13.79 -10.70
CA ASP A 87 1.31 -15.17 -10.51
C ASP A 87 -0.02 -15.12 -9.75
N ARG A 88 -1.11 -15.10 -10.51
CA ARG A 88 -2.49 -14.97 -9.98
C ARG A 88 -2.82 -16.05 -8.95
N ALA A 89 -2.28 -17.26 -9.12
CA ALA A 89 -2.49 -18.36 -8.18
C ALA A 89 -1.77 -18.14 -6.84
N SER A 90 -0.76 -17.27 -6.80
CA SER A 90 -0.03 -16.92 -5.57
C SER A 90 -0.69 -15.82 -4.74
N VAL A 91 -1.65 -15.07 -5.31
CA VAL A 91 -2.23 -13.91 -4.63
C VAL A 91 -3.04 -14.35 -3.41
N ARG A 92 -2.67 -13.83 -2.25
CA ARG A 92 -3.31 -14.13 -0.97
C ARG A 92 -3.69 -12.84 -0.26
N LEU A 93 -4.90 -12.81 0.26
CA LEU A 93 -5.38 -11.76 1.14
C LEU A 93 -5.76 -12.38 2.50
N HIS A 94 -5.19 -11.88 3.59
CA HIS A 94 -5.30 -12.50 4.92
C HIS A 94 -4.93 -14.00 4.92
N GLY A 95 -3.99 -14.41 4.07
CA GLY A 95 -3.57 -15.81 3.92
C GLY A 95 -4.47 -16.68 3.04
N LEU A 96 -5.65 -16.21 2.66
CA LEU A 96 -6.59 -16.91 1.79
C LEU A 96 -6.37 -16.53 0.31
N PRO A 97 -6.63 -17.44 -0.65
CA PRO A 97 -6.61 -17.10 -2.06
C PRO A 97 -7.54 -15.92 -2.36
N LEU A 98 -7.09 -14.98 -3.21
CA LEU A 98 -7.94 -13.90 -3.68
C LEU A 98 -9.03 -14.47 -4.60
N ASP A 99 -10.28 -14.21 -4.27
CA ASP A 99 -11.42 -14.57 -5.12
C ASP A 99 -11.71 -13.43 -6.11
N ALA A 100 -11.56 -13.70 -7.39
CA ALA A 100 -11.74 -12.70 -8.45
C ALA A 100 -13.17 -12.12 -8.51
N ALA A 101 -14.17 -12.88 -8.08
CA ALA A 101 -15.58 -12.48 -8.12
C ALA A 101 -16.03 -11.72 -6.85
N ARG A 102 -15.26 -11.79 -5.78
CA ARG A 102 -15.58 -11.15 -4.51
C ARG A 102 -15.17 -9.67 -4.53
N ASP A 103 -15.96 -8.84 -3.84
CA ASP A 103 -15.64 -7.44 -3.57
C ASP A 103 -14.77 -7.30 -2.32
N TYR A 104 -13.85 -6.33 -2.37
CA TYR A 104 -12.91 -6.00 -1.30
C TYR A 104 -12.84 -4.50 -1.08
N ARG A 105 -12.75 -4.08 0.20
CA ARG A 105 -12.53 -2.67 0.57
C ARG A 105 -11.03 -2.38 0.53
N VAL A 106 -10.65 -1.50 -0.39
CA VAL A 106 -9.26 -1.09 -0.65
C VAL A 106 -9.05 0.34 -0.19
N VAL A 107 -7.88 0.63 0.38
CA VAL A 107 -7.42 1.98 0.68
C VAL A 107 -6.21 2.32 -0.15
N VAL A 108 -6.21 3.51 -0.73
CA VAL A 108 -5.08 4.11 -1.42
C VAL A 108 -4.99 5.59 -1.08
N ASN A 109 -3.87 6.25 -1.37
CA ASN A 109 -3.85 7.71 -1.31
C ASN A 109 -4.62 8.33 -2.49
N ALA A 110 -5.05 9.58 -2.34
CA ALA A 110 -5.82 10.29 -3.36
C ALA A 110 -5.10 10.40 -4.71
N PHE A 111 -3.76 10.40 -4.71
CA PHE A 111 -2.97 10.40 -5.94
C PHE A 111 -3.22 9.11 -6.76
N LEU A 112 -3.15 7.95 -6.13
CA LEU A 112 -3.47 6.67 -6.79
C LEU A 112 -4.94 6.55 -7.16
N ALA A 113 -5.86 7.01 -6.27
CA ALA A 113 -7.30 7.00 -6.56
C ALA A 113 -7.65 7.80 -7.84
N ASN A 114 -6.86 8.82 -8.17
CA ASN A 114 -6.97 9.62 -9.38
C ASN A 114 -6.01 9.17 -10.50
N SER A 115 -5.74 7.88 -10.60
CA SER A 115 -4.89 7.27 -11.64
C SER A 115 -3.42 7.72 -11.62
N GLY A 116 -2.94 8.23 -10.48
CA GLY A 116 -1.54 8.59 -10.31
C GLY A 116 -0.61 7.42 -10.64
N ASP A 117 0.60 7.73 -11.11
CA ASP A 117 1.56 6.72 -11.59
C ASP A 117 0.98 5.75 -12.64
N GLY A 118 -0.14 6.11 -13.33
CA GLY A 118 -0.78 5.31 -14.38
C GLY A 118 -1.53 4.07 -13.87
N PHE A 119 -1.99 4.08 -12.62
CA PHE A 119 -2.87 3.06 -12.06
C PHE A 119 -4.34 3.39 -12.33
N GLU A 120 -4.76 3.23 -13.58
CA GLU A 120 -6.11 3.59 -14.03
C GLU A 120 -7.21 2.77 -13.34
N GLY A 121 -6.91 1.53 -12.98
CA GLY A 121 -7.88 0.64 -12.34
C GLY A 121 -8.41 1.13 -10.99
N PHE A 122 -7.72 2.04 -10.30
CA PHE A 122 -8.26 2.63 -9.07
C PHE A 122 -9.41 3.61 -9.32
N ALA A 123 -9.41 4.32 -10.46
CA ALA A 123 -10.50 5.22 -10.81
C ALA A 123 -11.82 4.48 -11.06
N GLU A 124 -11.77 3.18 -11.36
CA GLU A 124 -12.95 2.32 -11.52
C GLU A 124 -13.54 1.84 -10.19
N GLY A 125 -12.87 2.15 -9.08
CA GLY A 125 -13.34 1.76 -7.75
C GLY A 125 -14.70 2.36 -7.41
N ARG A 126 -15.61 1.54 -6.90
CA ARG A 126 -16.95 1.95 -6.47
C ARG A 126 -16.93 2.46 -5.03
N GLU A 127 -17.95 3.21 -4.64
CA GLU A 127 -18.17 3.68 -3.26
C GLU A 127 -16.92 4.39 -2.70
N GLN A 128 -16.33 5.24 -3.53
CA GLN A 128 -15.16 6.02 -3.11
C GLN A 128 -15.54 7.02 -2.01
N ALA A 129 -14.76 7.05 -0.95
CA ALA A 129 -14.94 7.99 0.15
C ALA A 129 -13.58 8.46 0.69
N LEU A 130 -13.49 9.76 0.97
CA LEU A 130 -12.35 10.30 1.70
C LEU A 130 -12.42 9.82 3.15
N PHE A 131 -11.29 9.32 3.66
CA PHE A 131 -11.24 8.69 4.99
C PHE A 131 -10.40 9.47 6.01
N GLY A 132 -9.46 10.28 5.59
CA GLY A 132 -8.54 11.01 6.45
C GLY A 132 -7.28 11.38 5.70
N LEU A 133 -6.23 11.75 6.41
CA LEU A 133 -4.93 12.09 5.84
C LEU A 133 -3.92 10.97 6.08
N ASP A 134 -3.07 10.72 5.11
CA ASP A 134 -2.02 9.68 5.15
C ASP A 134 -1.06 9.87 6.33
N ARG A 135 -0.66 11.11 6.61
CA ARG A 135 0.22 11.46 7.72
C ARG A 135 -0.44 11.24 9.08
N GLU A 136 -1.72 11.57 9.22
CA GLU A 136 -2.47 11.33 10.47
C GLU A 136 -2.57 9.84 10.75
N ALA A 137 -2.89 9.03 9.74
CA ALA A 137 -2.91 7.58 9.88
C ALA A 137 -1.55 7.00 10.30
N LEU A 138 -0.43 7.58 9.82
CA LEU A 138 0.91 7.18 10.26
C LEU A 138 1.17 7.58 11.72
N ILE A 139 0.75 8.79 12.14
CA ILE A 139 0.88 9.26 13.53
C ILE A 139 0.08 8.34 14.45
N ASP A 140 -1.16 8.06 14.14
CA ASP A 140 -2.04 7.19 14.92
C ASP A 140 -1.45 5.79 15.06
N TYR A 141 -0.93 5.23 13.96
CA TYR A 141 -0.28 3.93 13.98
C TYR A 141 0.95 3.89 14.90
N LEU A 142 1.82 4.89 14.84
CA LEU A 142 3.02 4.96 15.66
C LEU A 142 2.69 5.24 17.13
N SER A 143 1.60 5.97 17.40
CA SER A 143 1.15 6.30 18.76
C SER A 143 0.43 5.13 19.44
N ALA A 144 -0.21 4.26 18.70
CA ALA A 144 -1.05 3.18 19.24
C ALA A 144 -0.28 1.91 19.63
N GLY A 145 1.02 1.79 19.26
CA GLY A 145 1.53 0.48 19.18
C GLY A 145 2.86 0.07 19.79
N PRO A 146 3.05 -1.24 19.94
CA PRO A 146 4.35 -1.84 20.21
C PRO A 146 5.30 -1.62 19.01
N PRO A 147 6.63 -1.79 19.19
CA PRO A 147 7.62 -1.58 18.15
C PRO A 147 7.22 -2.32 16.87
N VAL A 148 7.26 -1.59 15.76
CA VAL A 148 6.92 -2.13 14.44
C VAL A 148 7.84 -3.31 14.14
N PRO A 149 7.33 -4.54 13.98
CA PRO A 149 8.17 -5.66 13.62
C PRO A 149 8.85 -5.37 12.27
N ARG A 150 10.14 -5.61 12.17
CA ARG A 150 10.83 -5.51 10.88
C ARG A 150 10.12 -6.43 9.89
N PRO A 151 9.69 -5.94 8.73
CA PRO A 151 9.06 -6.79 7.75
C PRO A 151 10.10 -7.82 7.26
N ILE A 152 9.72 -9.09 7.33
CA ILE A 152 10.51 -10.18 6.74
C ILE A 152 10.17 -10.23 5.24
N TRP A 153 10.68 -9.27 4.47
CA TRP A 153 10.59 -9.30 3.01
C TRP A 153 11.95 -9.71 2.46
N SER A 154 12.09 -10.97 2.13
CA SER A 154 13.21 -11.46 1.33
C SER A 154 12.87 -11.28 -0.16
N GLY A 155 13.34 -10.20 -0.75
CA GLY A 155 13.39 -10.00 -2.19
C GLY A 155 12.36 -9.02 -2.74
N VAL A 156 12.82 -7.90 -3.14
CA VAL A 156 12.52 -6.90 -4.16
C VAL A 156 12.56 -5.45 -3.66
N TYR A 157 12.26 -5.13 -2.40
CA TYR A 157 12.49 -3.80 -1.84
C TYR A 157 13.17 -3.86 -0.48
N ALA A 158 14.43 -3.46 -0.47
CA ALA A 158 15.30 -3.45 0.72
C ALA A 158 15.09 -2.24 1.64
N SER A 159 14.00 -1.50 1.57
CA SER A 159 13.73 -0.47 2.57
C SER A 159 12.65 -0.94 3.54
N SER A 160 13.10 -1.25 4.76
CA SER A 160 12.25 -1.65 5.89
C SER A 160 11.15 -0.64 6.23
N HIS A 161 11.25 0.59 5.75
CA HIS A 161 10.41 1.74 6.07
C HIS A 161 9.14 1.83 5.22
N SER A 162 9.21 1.42 3.96
CA SER A 162 8.04 1.42 3.05
C SER A 162 6.93 0.46 3.50
N ALA A 163 7.32 -0.66 4.11
CA ALA A 163 6.37 -1.64 4.64
C ALA A 163 5.68 -1.16 5.93
N VAL A 164 6.32 -0.29 6.72
CA VAL A 164 5.72 0.35 7.91
C VAL A 164 4.57 1.25 7.48
N LEU A 165 4.75 2.03 6.44
CA LEU A 165 3.75 2.96 5.94
C LEU A 165 2.53 2.27 5.33
N ALA A 166 2.75 1.25 4.49
CA ALA A 166 1.66 0.45 3.97
C ALA A 166 0.89 -0.27 5.10
N ARG A 167 1.60 -0.63 6.18
CA ARG A 167 1.01 -1.24 7.37
C ARG A 167 0.26 -0.22 8.23
N ALA A 168 0.78 1.00 8.41
CA ALA A 168 0.11 2.09 9.10
C ALA A 168 -1.21 2.44 8.41
N MET A 169 -1.22 2.51 7.09
CA MET A 169 -2.42 2.74 6.31
C MET A 169 -3.45 1.63 6.46
N ALA A 170 -3.03 0.36 6.63
CA ALA A 170 -3.95 -0.76 6.83
C ALA A 170 -4.47 -0.90 8.27
N ILE A 171 -3.64 -0.60 9.28
CA ILE A 171 -3.99 -0.83 10.70
C ILE A 171 -4.76 0.36 11.27
N GLY A 172 -4.46 1.60 10.88
CA GLY A 172 -5.28 2.77 11.26
C GLY A 172 -6.76 2.60 10.89
N PHE A 173 -7.04 1.72 9.94
CA PHE A 173 -8.39 1.42 9.46
C PHE A 173 -9.08 0.24 10.16
N LEU A 174 -8.33 -0.62 10.83
CA LEU A 174 -8.90 -1.76 11.57
C LEU A 174 -9.31 -1.40 12.99
N SER A 175 -8.94 -0.20 13.46
CA SER A 175 -9.13 0.24 14.85
C SER A 175 -10.27 1.24 15.05
N THR A 176 -10.99 1.61 14.01
CA THR A 176 -12.22 2.43 14.12
C THR A 176 -13.45 1.53 14.18
N PRO A 177 -14.32 1.73 15.18
CA PRO A 177 -15.55 0.95 15.37
C PRO A 177 -16.53 1.08 14.21
#